data_690383a7decc22e157e3f9d4ddcaf11d
#
_entry.id   690383a7decc22e157e3f9d4ddcaf11d
#
_cell.length_a   1.000
_cell.length_b   1.000
_cell.length_c   1.000
_cell.angle_alpha   90.00
_cell.angle_beta   90.00
_cell.angle_gamma   90.00
#
_symmetry.space_group_name_H-M   'P 1'
#
loop_
_entity.id
_entity.type
_entity.pdbx_description
1 polymer ?
#
loop_
_entity_poly.entity_id
_entity_poly.type
_entity_poly.pdbx_seq_one_letter_code
_entity_poly.pdbx_strand_id
1 'polypeptide(L)'
;MNPLQLMEMHRSDFTPNDLAIYQAILENPDQVVYKTTSRLAEDCGVSQPALSRFVKTLGYNRYQDFRADVSTWLAVQAEQTAQGSNHTGYFHRLYQLLQNSEKLLTPAYLQELAQYINNHANIYATGLAKSFQPAQQIGRAHV
;
A
#
# COMPACT_ATOMS: atom_id res chain seq x y z
N MET A 1 10.14 18.78 -0.26
CA MET A 1 9.25 18.37 -1.39
C MET A 1 8.92 16.91 -1.19
N ASN A 2 7.70 16.45 -1.50
CA ASN A 2 7.32 15.05 -1.30
C ASN A 2 8.00 14.16 -2.37
N PRO A 3 8.79 13.12 -1.99
CA PRO A 3 9.48 12.26 -2.95
C PRO A 3 8.55 11.58 -3.96
N LEU A 4 7.32 11.21 -3.56
CA LEU A 4 6.34 10.62 -4.46
C LEU A 4 5.79 11.61 -5.49
N GLN A 5 5.56 12.86 -5.09
CA GLN A 5 5.18 13.92 -6.01
C GLN A 5 6.30 14.24 -7.01
N LEU A 6 7.56 14.21 -6.55
CA LEU A 6 8.71 14.40 -7.42
C LEU A 6 8.77 13.29 -8.49
N MET A 7 8.54 12.04 -8.11
CA MET A 7 8.47 10.92 -9.07
C MET A 7 7.32 11.13 -10.07
N GLU A 8 6.15 11.55 -9.63
CA GLU A 8 5.00 11.81 -10.52
C GLU A 8 5.29 12.93 -11.53
N MET A 9 5.98 13.98 -11.11
CA MET A 9 6.37 15.09 -12.01
C MET A 9 7.32 14.64 -13.14
N HIS A 10 8.18 13.64 -12.88
CA HIS A 10 9.11 13.09 -13.87
C HIS A 10 8.57 11.89 -14.64
N ARG A 11 7.32 11.50 -14.39
CA ARG A 11 6.73 10.26 -14.93
C ARG A 11 6.74 10.19 -16.47
N SER A 12 6.57 11.34 -17.13
CA SER A 12 6.60 11.41 -18.62
C SER A 12 7.95 11.04 -19.23
N ASP A 13 9.01 11.17 -18.47
CA ASP A 13 10.39 10.95 -18.91
C ASP A 13 10.90 9.54 -18.57
N PHE A 14 10.07 8.71 -17.91
CA PHE A 14 10.45 7.40 -17.43
C PHE A 14 10.56 6.36 -18.54
N THR A 15 11.68 5.65 -18.52
CA THR A 15 11.86 4.43 -19.32
C THR A 15 11.02 3.29 -18.73
N PRO A 16 10.83 2.15 -19.46
CA PRO A 16 10.13 0.98 -18.90
C PRO A 16 10.71 0.48 -17.56
N ASN A 17 12.04 0.54 -17.39
CA ASN A 17 12.68 0.18 -16.13
C ASN A 17 12.36 1.19 -15.03
N ASP A 18 12.33 2.48 -15.33
CA ASP A 18 11.98 3.53 -14.38
C ASP A 18 10.52 3.41 -13.95
N LEU A 19 9.62 3.04 -14.87
CA LEU A 19 8.22 2.77 -14.54
C LEU A 19 8.06 1.57 -13.60
N ALA A 20 8.84 0.50 -13.79
CA ALA A 20 8.83 -0.65 -12.90
C ALA A 20 9.28 -0.26 -11.47
N ILE A 21 10.36 0.53 -11.35
CA ILE A 21 10.84 1.07 -10.07
C ILE A 21 9.79 1.98 -9.44
N TYR A 22 9.23 2.89 -10.22
CA TYR A 22 8.20 3.83 -9.79
C TYR A 22 6.98 3.09 -9.22
N GLN A 23 6.45 2.10 -9.93
CA GLN A 23 5.29 1.31 -9.48
C GLN A 23 5.59 0.56 -8.18
N ALA A 24 6.74 -0.11 -8.09
CA ALA A 24 7.14 -0.83 -6.90
C ALA A 24 7.25 0.10 -5.66
N ILE A 25 7.78 1.31 -5.84
CA ILE A 25 7.89 2.30 -4.75
C ILE A 25 6.51 2.87 -4.38
N LEU A 26 5.62 3.10 -5.33
CA LEU A 26 4.25 3.56 -5.04
C LEU A 26 3.46 2.52 -4.24
N GLU A 27 3.59 1.24 -4.61
CA GLU A 27 2.90 0.15 -3.92
C GLU A 27 3.38 -0.01 -2.47
N ASN A 28 4.68 0.16 -2.23
CA ASN A 28 5.26 0.02 -0.90
C ASN A 28 6.51 0.90 -0.71
N PRO A 29 6.34 2.18 -0.36
CA PRO A 29 7.46 3.12 -0.19
C PRO A 29 8.39 2.75 0.98
N ASP A 30 7.92 2.00 1.96
CA ASP A 30 8.74 1.52 3.08
C ASP A 30 9.94 0.67 2.61
N GLN A 31 9.82 -0.03 1.49
CA GLN A 31 10.91 -0.83 0.91
C GLN A 31 12.18 -0.02 0.65
N VAL A 32 12.02 1.25 0.26
CA VAL A 32 13.16 2.15 0.01
C VAL A 32 14.00 2.33 1.27
N VAL A 33 13.35 2.34 2.44
CA VAL A 33 14.02 2.56 3.74
C VAL A 33 14.70 1.30 4.25
N TYR A 34 14.05 0.13 4.11
CA TYR A 34 14.52 -1.10 4.73
C TYR A 34 15.41 -1.96 3.83
N LYS A 35 15.33 -1.80 2.49
CA LYS A 35 16.12 -2.61 1.56
C LYS A 35 17.40 -1.91 1.13
N THR A 36 18.43 -2.70 0.83
CA THR A 36 19.62 -2.20 0.15
C THR A 36 19.30 -1.88 -1.31
N THR A 37 20.15 -1.05 -1.96
CA THR A 37 20.00 -0.71 -3.39
C THR A 37 19.94 -1.95 -4.27
N SER A 38 20.79 -2.95 -3.98
CA SER A 38 20.83 -4.21 -4.73
C SER A 38 19.53 -5.00 -4.58
N ARG A 39 19.03 -5.11 -3.34
CA ARG A 39 17.81 -5.87 -3.06
C ARG A 39 16.57 -5.19 -3.64
N LEU A 40 16.48 -3.87 -3.54
CA LEU A 40 15.36 -3.14 -4.15
C LEU A 40 15.38 -3.26 -5.69
N ALA A 41 16.56 -3.18 -6.31
CA ALA A 41 16.68 -3.36 -7.76
C ALA A 41 16.24 -4.76 -8.20
N GLU A 42 16.66 -5.80 -7.46
CA GLU A 42 16.23 -7.19 -7.69
C GLU A 42 14.71 -7.34 -7.61
N ASP A 43 14.09 -6.79 -6.56
CA ASP A 43 12.64 -6.86 -6.35
C ASP A 43 11.84 -6.09 -7.42
N CYS A 44 12.42 -5.02 -7.98
CA CYS A 44 11.86 -4.29 -9.12
C CYS A 44 12.12 -4.97 -10.47
N GLY A 45 12.90 -6.06 -10.52
CA GLY A 45 13.29 -6.73 -11.76
C GLY A 45 14.25 -5.92 -12.64
N VAL A 46 15.03 -5.01 -12.05
CA VAL A 46 15.96 -4.14 -12.75
C VAL A 46 17.39 -4.30 -12.22
N SER A 47 18.37 -3.81 -12.97
CA SER A 47 19.74 -3.78 -12.49
C SER A 47 19.99 -2.65 -11.48
N GLN A 48 20.94 -2.84 -10.56
CA GLN A 48 21.34 -1.80 -9.62
C GLN A 48 21.77 -0.47 -10.29
N PRO A 49 22.52 -0.49 -11.42
CA PRO A 49 22.79 0.73 -12.18
C PRO A 49 21.52 1.42 -12.73
N ALA A 50 20.49 0.67 -13.09
CA ALA A 50 19.21 1.26 -13.53
C ALA A 50 18.52 2.01 -12.37
N LEU A 51 18.45 1.40 -11.19
CA LEU A 51 17.94 2.07 -9.99
C LEU A 51 18.75 3.33 -9.64
N SER A 52 20.07 3.27 -9.78
CA SER A 52 20.93 4.44 -9.53
C SER A 52 20.69 5.57 -10.54
N ARG A 53 20.41 5.26 -11.82
CA ARG A 53 20.03 6.25 -12.83
C ARG A 53 18.67 6.85 -12.54
N PHE A 54 17.68 6.03 -12.21
CA PHE A 54 16.35 6.49 -11.81
C PHE A 54 16.42 7.55 -10.71
N VAL A 55 17.17 7.28 -9.65
CA VAL A 55 17.37 8.24 -8.53
C VAL A 55 18.02 9.54 -9.01
N LYS A 56 18.97 9.48 -9.96
CA LYS A 56 19.59 10.67 -10.56
C LYS A 56 18.64 11.46 -11.44
N THR A 57 17.74 10.80 -12.18
CA THR A 57 16.67 11.46 -12.96
C THR A 57 15.76 12.28 -12.05
N LEU A 58 15.54 11.84 -10.82
CA LEU A 58 14.80 12.58 -9.81
C LEU A 58 15.57 13.74 -9.17
N GLY A 59 16.85 13.95 -9.54
CA GLY A 59 17.69 15.02 -9.04
C GLY A 59 18.53 14.67 -7.80
N TYR A 60 18.51 13.43 -7.32
CA TYR A 60 19.36 13.01 -6.21
C TYR A 60 20.75 12.57 -6.69
N ASN A 61 21.79 12.88 -5.94
CA ASN A 61 23.16 12.46 -6.25
C ASN A 61 23.36 10.96 -6.03
N ARG A 62 22.78 10.40 -4.97
CA ARG A 62 22.94 9.02 -4.54
C ARG A 62 21.63 8.44 -4.04
N TYR A 63 21.52 7.12 -4.06
CA TYR A 63 20.38 6.40 -3.50
C TYR A 63 20.15 6.72 -2.01
N GLN A 64 21.22 6.90 -1.23
CA GLN A 64 21.09 7.25 0.18
C GLN A 64 20.37 8.59 0.41
N ASP A 65 20.58 9.56 -0.47
CA ASP A 65 19.93 10.87 -0.38
C ASP A 65 18.41 10.73 -0.64
N PHE A 66 18.04 9.98 -1.67
CA PHE A 66 16.65 9.61 -1.95
C PHE A 66 16.00 8.82 -0.80
N ARG A 67 16.72 7.81 -0.26
CA ARG A 67 16.27 7.01 0.87
C ARG A 67 16.01 7.86 2.12
N ALA A 68 16.89 8.82 2.42
CA ALA A 68 16.74 9.74 3.55
C ALA A 68 15.47 10.59 3.40
N ASP A 69 15.23 11.14 2.22
CA ASP A 69 14.03 11.92 1.92
C ASP A 69 12.74 11.08 2.05
N VAL A 70 12.74 9.87 1.51
CA VAL A 70 11.60 8.94 1.66
C VAL A 70 11.37 8.59 3.14
N SER A 71 12.45 8.33 3.90
CA SER A 71 12.36 8.05 5.34
C SER A 71 11.76 9.22 6.12
N THR A 72 12.22 10.44 5.84
CA THR A 72 11.71 11.66 6.47
C THR A 72 10.23 11.87 6.12
N TRP A 73 9.88 11.69 4.85
CA TRP A 73 8.49 11.79 4.42
C TRP A 73 7.59 10.77 5.11
N LEU A 74 8.00 9.51 5.22
CA LEU A 74 7.25 8.46 5.93
C LEU A 74 7.08 8.78 7.41
N ALA A 75 8.11 9.31 8.08
CA ALA A 75 8.04 9.73 9.48
C ALA A 75 7.01 10.84 9.68
N VAL A 76 7.03 11.87 8.82
CA VAL A 76 6.03 12.96 8.85
C VAL A 76 4.62 12.43 8.61
N GLN A 77 4.43 11.49 7.68
CA GLN A 77 3.13 10.85 7.44
C GLN A 77 2.65 10.06 8.68
N ALA A 78 3.56 9.36 9.35
CA ALA A 78 3.24 8.62 10.57
C ALA A 78 2.83 9.54 11.72
N GLU A 79 3.54 10.66 11.94
CA GLU A 79 3.19 11.66 12.95
C GLU A 79 1.85 12.34 12.67
N GLN A 80 1.60 12.72 11.42
CA GLN A 80 0.32 13.31 11.00
C GLN A 80 -0.85 12.34 11.18
N THR A 81 -0.59 11.05 11.03
CA THR A 81 -1.60 10.01 11.26
C THR A 81 -1.87 9.79 12.75
N ALA A 82 -0.84 9.91 13.59
CA ALA A 82 -0.97 9.81 15.05
C ALA A 82 -1.76 11.00 15.64
N GLN A 83 -1.68 12.17 15.01
CA GLN A 83 -2.38 13.39 15.46
C GLN A 83 -3.79 13.58 14.86
N GLY A 84 -4.31 12.62 14.12
CA GLY A 84 -5.73 12.55 13.74
C GLY A 84 -6.21 13.52 12.67
N SER A 85 -5.34 14.21 11.92
CA SER A 85 -5.75 15.27 10.99
C SER A 85 -5.35 15.12 9.51
N ASN A 86 -5.07 13.90 9.02
CA ASN A 86 -4.79 13.75 7.58
C ASN A 86 -5.74 12.76 6.89
N HIS A 87 -6.79 13.30 6.25
CA HIS A 87 -7.71 12.54 5.42
C HIS A 87 -7.00 11.75 4.31
N THR A 88 -5.92 12.28 3.73
CA THR A 88 -5.20 11.64 2.61
C THR A 88 -4.49 10.35 3.03
N GLY A 89 -3.83 10.32 4.17
CA GLY A 89 -3.18 9.10 4.69
C GLY A 89 -4.21 8.04 5.12
N TYR A 90 -5.35 8.45 5.66
CA TYR A 90 -6.46 7.56 5.99
C TYR A 90 -7.05 6.91 4.73
N PHE A 91 -7.32 7.69 3.69
CA PHE A 91 -7.85 7.17 2.43
C PHE A 91 -6.86 6.25 1.72
N HIS A 92 -5.56 6.54 1.76
CA HIS A 92 -4.54 5.66 1.19
C HIS A 92 -4.48 4.30 1.92
N ARG A 93 -4.51 4.29 3.25
CA ARG A 93 -4.60 3.05 4.04
C ARG A 93 -5.89 2.29 3.77
N LEU A 94 -7.01 2.99 3.70
CA LEU A 94 -8.29 2.38 3.38
C LEU A 94 -8.25 1.74 2.00
N TYR A 95 -7.68 2.41 1.02
CA TYR A 95 -7.49 1.89 -0.33
C TYR A 95 -6.59 0.64 -0.36
N GLN A 96 -5.46 0.66 0.35
CA GLN A 96 -4.59 -0.52 0.49
C GLN A 96 -5.30 -1.69 1.20
N LEU A 97 -6.06 -1.41 2.26
CA LEU A 97 -6.85 -2.43 2.94
C LEU A 97 -7.90 -3.03 2.02
N LEU A 98 -8.59 -2.22 1.23
CA LEU A 98 -9.57 -2.66 0.25
C LEU A 98 -8.93 -3.53 -0.85
N GLN A 99 -7.80 -3.10 -1.42
CA GLN A 99 -7.07 -3.90 -2.42
C GLN A 99 -6.58 -5.24 -1.86
N ASN A 100 -6.07 -5.25 -0.63
CA ASN A 100 -5.66 -6.49 0.02
C ASN A 100 -6.85 -7.39 0.35
N SER A 101 -7.99 -6.81 0.73
CA SER A 101 -9.22 -7.56 0.97
C SER A 101 -9.75 -8.19 -0.33
N GLU A 102 -9.66 -7.49 -1.46
CA GLU A 102 -10.06 -8.02 -2.77
C GLU A 102 -9.24 -9.26 -3.17
N LYS A 103 -7.93 -9.25 -2.89
CA LYS A 103 -7.05 -10.43 -3.12
C LYS A 103 -7.43 -11.64 -2.27
N LEU A 104 -7.97 -11.41 -1.07
CA LEU A 104 -8.42 -12.46 -0.15
C LEU A 104 -9.82 -12.97 -0.49
N LEU A 105 -10.69 -12.10 -1.00
CA LEU A 105 -12.08 -12.40 -1.34
C LEU A 105 -12.20 -12.99 -2.75
N THR A 106 -11.51 -14.09 -3.02
CA THR A 106 -11.65 -14.79 -4.29
C THR A 106 -13.05 -15.40 -4.44
N PRO A 107 -13.57 -15.57 -5.68
CA PRO A 107 -14.87 -16.23 -5.89
C PRO A 107 -14.97 -17.62 -5.24
N ALA A 108 -13.85 -18.37 -5.24
CA ALA A 108 -13.77 -19.68 -4.60
C ALA A 108 -13.94 -19.57 -3.07
N TYR A 109 -13.24 -18.63 -2.45
CA TYR A 109 -13.33 -18.38 -1.01
C TYR A 109 -14.74 -17.92 -0.60
N LEU A 110 -15.37 -17.05 -1.41
CA LEU A 110 -16.73 -16.59 -1.14
C LEU A 110 -17.78 -17.73 -1.26
N GLN A 111 -17.59 -18.65 -2.21
CA GLN A 111 -18.45 -19.83 -2.34
C GLN A 111 -18.29 -20.78 -1.14
N GLU A 112 -17.06 -21.03 -0.71
CA GLU A 112 -16.76 -21.84 0.48
C GLU A 112 -17.38 -21.22 1.74
N LEU A 113 -17.22 -19.93 1.93
CA LEU A 113 -17.80 -19.18 3.05
C LEU A 113 -19.34 -19.22 3.02
N ALA A 114 -19.94 -19.05 1.86
CA ALA A 114 -21.40 -19.13 1.71
C ALA A 114 -21.94 -20.54 2.04
N GLN A 115 -21.24 -21.59 1.60
CA GLN A 115 -21.58 -22.97 1.96
C GLN A 115 -21.45 -23.23 3.45
N TYR A 116 -20.37 -22.70 4.06
CA TYR A 116 -20.16 -22.81 5.50
C TYR A 116 -21.29 -22.14 6.27
N ILE A 117 -21.68 -20.92 5.90
CA ILE A 117 -22.79 -20.18 6.51
C ILE A 117 -24.10 -20.95 6.37
N ASN A 118 -24.43 -21.45 5.17
CA ASN A 118 -25.69 -22.15 4.91
C ASN A 118 -25.79 -23.50 5.63
N ASN A 119 -24.67 -24.13 5.96
CA ASN A 119 -24.64 -25.43 6.64
C ASN A 119 -24.70 -25.33 8.18
N HIS A 120 -24.67 -24.12 8.75
CA HIS A 120 -24.70 -23.90 10.19
C HIS A 120 -26.04 -23.29 10.62
N ALA A 121 -26.68 -23.92 11.62
CA ALA A 121 -27.97 -23.49 12.15
C ALA A 121 -27.91 -22.17 12.93
N ASN A 122 -26.75 -21.84 13.49
CA ASN A 122 -26.57 -20.64 14.30
C ASN A 122 -25.32 -19.88 13.83
N ILE A 123 -25.49 -18.61 13.49
CA ILE A 123 -24.41 -17.71 13.10
C ILE A 123 -24.39 -16.54 14.09
N TYR A 124 -23.22 -16.33 14.70
CA TYR A 124 -23.00 -15.22 15.64
C TYR A 124 -22.09 -14.18 15.01
N ALA A 125 -22.62 -12.97 14.81
CA ALA A 125 -21.85 -11.83 14.33
C ALA A 125 -21.56 -10.88 15.50
N THR A 126 -20.30 -10.56 15.73
CA THR A 126 -19.87 -9.63 16.79
C THR A 126 -19.11 -8.43 16.18
N GLY A 127 -19.30 -7.27 16.76
CA GLY A 127 -18.62 -6.05 16.33
C GLY A 127 -18.45 -5.07 17.51
N LEU A 128 -17.35 -4.34 17.50
CA LEU A 128 -17.06 -3.30 18.48
C LEU A 128 -17.05 -1.92 17.81
N ALA A 129 -17.63 -0.94 18.49
CA ALA A 129 -17.69 0.45 18.02
C ALA A 129 -18.30 0.58 16.60
N LYS A 130 -17.53 1.09 15.63
CA LYS A 130 -18.04 1.32 14.27
C LYS A 130 -18.34 0.05 13.47
N SER A 131 -17.85 -1.10 13.85
CA SER A 131 -18.13 -2.39 13.21
C SER A 131 -19.41 -3.07 13.74
N PHE A 132 -20.04 -2.51 14.76
CA PHE A 132 -21.26 -3.06 15.36
C PHE A 132 -22.45 -3.00 14.40
N GLN A 133 -22.62 -1.91 13.64
CA GLN A 133 -23.72 -1.75 12.71
C GLN A 133 -23.73 -2.79 11.57
N PRO A 134 -22.61 -3.06 10.87
CA PRO A 134 -22.55 -4.15 9.90
C PRO A 134 -22.85 -5.53 10.51
N ALA A 135 -22.38 -5.81 11.72
CA ALA A 135 -22.68 -7.07 12.41
C ALA A 135 -24.16 -7.26 12.69
N GLN A 136 -24.89 -6.19 13.06
CA GLN A 136 -26.33 -6.24 13.24
C GLN A 136 -27.10 -6.49 11.94
N GLN A 137 -26.60 -5.99 10.81
CA GLN A 137 -27.25 -6.21 9.50
C GLN A 137 -27.17 -7.68 9.08
N ILE A 138 -26.04 -8.35 9.34
CA ILE A 138 -25.89 -9.79 9.08
C ILE A 138 -26.91 -10.59 9.91
N GLY A 139 -27.08 -10.28 11.19
CA GLY A 139 -28.05 -10.96 12.05
C GLY A 139 -29.51 -10.76 11.65
N ARG A 140 -29.86 -9.67 10.95
CA ARG A 140 -31.22 -9.41 10.46
C ARG A 140 -31.56 -10.12 9.15
N ALA A 141 -30.57 -10.52 8.38
CA ALA A 141 -30.76 -11.20 7.10
C ALA A 141 -31.14 -12.69 7.25
N HIS A 142 -31.09 -13.24 8.45
CA HIS A 142 -31.33 -14.64 8.76
C HIS A 142 -32.58 -14.90 9.64
N VAL A 143 -33.48 -13.92 9.78
CA VAL A 143 -34.74 -14.08 10.50
C VAL A 143 -35.89 -14.24 9.53
#